data_10f57d3ca36be0a2fd10ac4966eb9b5d
#
_entry.id   10f57d3ca36be0a2fd10ac4966eb9b5d
#
_cell.length_a   1.000
_cell.length_b   1.000
_cell.length_c   1.000
_cell.angle_alpha   90.00
_cell.angle_beta   90.00
_cell.angle_gamma   90.00
#
_symmetry.space_group_name_H-M   'P 1'
#
loop_
_entity.id
_entity.type
_entity.pdbx_description
1 polymer ?
#
loop_
_entity_poly.entity_id
_entity_poly.type
_entity_poly.pdbx_seq_one_letter_code
_entity_poly.pdbx_strand_id
1 'polypeptide(L)'
;MQYRIEKNTVQETLLIPVYGRKMCTELYPNLYRDETAVRLFGEIDYDFSALEKKSRSLMQRFGFLEVAMRQNDLAFEVRDYLRAHPNAAVVNLGCGLDATGRSCDNGSCKLYNLDFPDVIRVRDELLPAGPREENIPCDLNDTAWFDRIDASGGAIFFAAGVFYYFLREQVRALVQRMAAAFPGGVLVFDAANEKAVRLMLKTWIRDAKIKEVGAYFAVADAKAELGPWDSRLQISSRGYMLGYHDLKDPSVSGFFRFLARVGDRSMNMQIVRIGFGGEI
;
A
#
# COMPACT_ATOMS: atom_id res chain seq x y z
N MET A 1 13.92 20.83 -13.17
CA MET A 1 13.91 19.88 -14.32
C MET A 1 12.79 18.90 -14.03
N GLN A 2 11.90 18.59 -14.98
CA GLN A 2 10.83 17.62 -14.75
C GLN A 2 11.35 16.23 -15.13
N TYR A 3 10.97 15.22 -14.35
CA TYR A 3 11.31 13.82 -14.62
C TYR A 3 10.36 13.25 -15.69
N ARG A 4 10.93 12.71 -16.75
CA ARG A 4 10.13 12.12 -17.84
C ARG A 4 9.88 10.64 -17.57
N ILE A 5 8.62 10.25 -17.42
CA ILE A 5 8.20 8.86 -17.29
C ILE A 5 8.22 8.14 -18.63
N GLU A 6 8.77 6.93 -18.64
CA GLU A 6 8.76 6.06 -19.82
C GLU A 6 7.37 5.44 -20.02
N LYS A 7 6.74 5.78 -21.16
CA LYS A 7 5.41 5.26 -21.50
C LYS A 7 5.45 3.76 -21.82
N ASN A 8 4.37 3.05 -21.46
CA ASN A 8 4.20 1.60 -21.63
C ASN A 8 5.19 0.75 -20.81
N THR A 9 5.68 1.28 -19.70
CA THR A 9 6.54 0.58 -18.74
C THR A 9 5.88 0.52 -17.36
N VAL A 10 6.49 -0.21 -16.43
CA VAL A 10 6.08 -0.24 -15.01
C VAL A 10 6.04 1.17 -14.40
N GLN A 11 6.90 2.09 -14.86
CA GLN A 11 6.92 3.47 -14.37
C GLN A 11 5.57 4.20 -14.55
N GLU A 12 4.84 3.92 -15.63
CA GLU A 12 3.53 4.54 -15.87
C GLU A 12 2.49 4.13 -14.81
N THR A 13 2.63 2.93 -14.23
CA THR A 13 1.73 2.46 -13.16
C THR A 13 1.89 3.23 -11.85
N LEU A 14 3.05 3.85 -11.62
CA LEU A 14 3.34 4.67 -10.46
C LEU A 14 2.50 5.96 -10.42
N LEU A 15 2.08 6.44 -11.60
CA LEU A 15 1.37 7.71 -11.75
C LEU A 15 -0.05 7.67 -11.20
N ILE A 16 -0.74 6.54 -11.34
CA ILE A 16 -2.14 6.39 -10.90
C ILE A 16 -2.28 6.59 -9.38
N PRO A 17 -1.48 5.92 -8.52
CA PRO A 17 -1.52 6.16 -7.08
C PRO A 17 -1.09 7.57 -6.68
N VAL A 18 -0.07 8.14 -7.33
CA VAL A 18 0.37 9.53 -7.07
C VAL A 18 -0.75 10.50 -7.38
N TYR A 19 -1.37 10.38 -8.57
CA TYR A 19 -2.50 11.22 -8.96
C TYR A 19 -3.69 11.06 -8.01
N GLY A 20 -4.01 9.83 -7.61
CA GLY A 20 -5.11 9.55 -6.66
C GLY A 20 -4.89 10.23 -5.30
N ARG A 21 -3.67 10.13 -4.74
CA ARG A 21 -3.33 10.77 -3.46
C ARG A 21 -3.32 12.29 -3.56
N LYS A 22 -2.77 12.86 -4.65
CA LYS A 22 -2.86 14.30 -4.94
C LYS A 22 -4.32 14.77 -4.99
N MET A 23 -5.17 14.09 -5.75
CA MET A 23 -6.59 14.43 -5.85
C MET A 23 -7.31 14.32 -4.51
N CYS A 24 -6.96 13.33 -3.69
CA CYS A 24 -7.55 13.19 -2.37
C CYS A 24 -7.12 14.32 -1.41
N THR A 25 -5.85 14.72 -1.47
CA THR A 25 -5.34 15.89 -0.71
C THR A 25 -6.11 17.17 -1.05
N GLU A 26 -6.48 17.35 -2.32
CA GLU A 26 -7.25 18.52 -2.76
C GLU A 26 -8.74 18.42 -2.43
N LEU A 27 -9.34 17.24 -2.58
CA LEU A 27 -10.78 17.06 -2.39
C LEU A 27 -11.19 16.83 -0.92
N TYR A 28 -10.30 16.26 -0.10
CA TYR A 28 -10.58 15.83 1.27
C TYR A 28 -9.47 16.25 2.25
N PRO A 29 -9.07 17.53 2.29
CA PRO A 29 -7.86 17.98 3.01
C PRO A 29 -7.91 17.76 4.52
N ASN A 30 -9.10 17.57 5.11
CA ASN A 30 -9.24 17.26 6.54
C ASN A 30 -9.08 15.77 6.86
N LEU A 31 -9.23 14.90 5.85
CA LEU A 31 -9.10 13.44 6.01
C LEU A 31 -7.72 12.94 5.61
N TYR A 32 -7.15 13.56 4.59
CA TYR A 32 -5.90 13.09 4.00
C TYR A 32 -5.05 14.24 3.47
N ARG A 33 -3.76 14.20 3.77
CA ARG A 33 -2.77 15.13 3.23
C ARG A 33 -1.51 14.38 2.80
N ASP A 34 -1.14 14.52 1.55
CA ASP A 34 0.10 14.01 0.97
C ASP A 34 0.75 15.09 0.11
N GLU A 35 1.48 15.98 0.76
CA GLU A 35 2.21 17.06 0.10
C GLU A 35 3.29 16.50 -0.84
N THR A 36 3.78 15.27 -0.56
CA THR A 36 4.72 14.58 -1.45
C THR A 36 4.07 14.23 -2.77
N ALA A 37 2.85 13.69 -2.77
CA ALA A 37 2.12 13.39 -4.00
C ALA A 37 1.80 14.67 -4.81
N VAL A 38 1.47 15.77 -4.13
CA VAL A 38 1.22 17.08 -4.77
C VAL A 38 2.51 17.59 -5.45
N ARG A 39 3.65 17.53 -4.75
CA ARG A 39 4.96 17.93 -5.27
C ARG A 39 5.35 17.08 -6.47
N LEU A 40 5.31 15.75 -6.32
CA LEU A 40 5.65 14.80 -7.38
C LEU A 40 4.84 15.01 -8.66
N PHE A 41 3.56 15.30 -8.52
CA PHE A 41 2.71 15.61 -9.67
C PHE A 41 3.24 16.80 -10.50
N GLY A 42 3.79 17.82 -9.83
CA GLY A 42 4.41 18.99 -10.48
C GLY A 42 5.80 18.73 -11.07
N GLU A 43 6.51 17.73 -10.56
CA GLU A 43 7.87 17.37 -10.98
C GLU A 43 7.92 16.34 -12.11
N ILE A 44 6.81 15.67 -12.41
CA ILE A 44 6.72 14.63 -13.43
C ILE A 44 6.23 15.24 -14.76
N ASP A 45 7.02 15.04 -15.83
CA ASP A 45 6.64 15.36 -17.21
C ASP A 45 5.81 14.22 -17.81
N TYR A 46 4.50 14.32 -17.65
CA TYR A 46 3.54 13.35 -18.19
C TYR A 46 2.21 14.04 -18.55
N ASP A 47 1.55 13.59 -19.61
CA ASP A 47 0.23 14.06 -20.00
C ASP A 47 -0.87 13.44 -19.14
N PHE A 48 -1.28 14.13 -18.09
CA PHE A 48 -2.34 13.70 -17.19
C PHE A 48 -3.77 13.95 -17.70
N SER A 49 -3.96 14.52 -18.90
CA SER A 49 -5.28 14.93 -19.41
C SER A 49 -6.32 13.81 -19.42
N ALA A 50 -5.90 12.58 -19.70
CA ALA A 50 -6.77 11.41 -19.67
C ALA A 50 -7.24 11.06 -18.24
N LEU A 51 -6.36 11.15 -17.23
CA LEU A 51 -6.70 10.96 -15.83
C LEU A 51 -7.57 12.09 -15.31
N GLU A 52 -7.28 13.33 -15.67
CA GLU A 52 -8.07 14.50 -15.29
C GLU A 52 -9.51 14.43 -15.84
N LYS A 53 -9.67 14.00 -17.10
CA LYS A 53 -11.01 13.79 -17.68
C LYS A 53 -11.81 12.72 -16.92
N LYS A 54 -11.17 11.62 -16.55
CA LYS A 54 -11.79 10.54 -15.76
C LYS A 54 -12.11 10.98 -14.34
N SER A 55 -11.27 11.83 -13.72
CA SER A 55 -11.42 12.29 -12.33
C SER A 55 -12.72 13.05 -12.05
N ARG A 56 -13.43 13.49 -13.09
CA ARG A 56 -14.74 14.15 -12.98
C ARG A 56 -15.87 13.20 -12.59
N SER A 57 -15.72 11.89 -12.80
CA SER A 57 -16.75 10.93 -12.43
C SER A 57 -16.82 10.69 -10.92
N LEU A 58 -18.02 10.52 -10.37
CA LEU A 58 -18.22 10.23 -8.95
C LEU A 58 -17.53 8.93 -8.51
N MET A 59 -17.55 7.90 -9.35
CA MET A 59 -16.89 6.63 -9.03
C MET A 59 -15.37 6.79 -8.96
N GLN A 60 -14.78 7.58 -9.85
CA GLN A 60 -13.35 7.84 -9.80
C GLN A 60 -12.96 8.64 -8.54
N ARG A 61 -13.78 9.63 -8.15
CA ARG A 61 -13.59 10.38 -6.90
C ARG A 61 -13.68 9.48 -5.67
N PHE A 62 -14.59 8.52 -5.68
CA PHE A 62 -14.66 7.51 -4.64
C PHE A 62 -13.40 6.64 -4.63
N GLY A 63 -12.92 6.17 -5.78
CA GLY A 63 -11.66 5.43 -5.89
C GLY A 63 -10.44 6.21 -5.39
N PHE A 64 -10.38 7.53 -5.57
CA PHE A 64 -9.32 8.34 -4.95
C PHE A 64 -9.41 8.33 -3.43
N LEU A 65 -10.64 8.45 -2.89
CA LEU A 65 -10.86 8.35 -1.45
C LEU A 65 -10.39 6.99 -0.91
N GLU A 66 -10.71 5.90 -1.62
CA GLU A 66 -10.26 4.54 -1.26
C GLU A 66 -8.74 4.44 -1.22
N VAL A 67 -8.04 4.89 -2.25
CA VAL A 67 -6.56 4.87 -2.32
C VAL A 67 -5.93 5.63 -1.17
N ALA A 68 -6.46 6.80 -0.84
CA ALA A 68 -5.91 7.65 0.20
C ALA A 68 -6.21 7.12 1.60
N MET A 69 -7.45 6.68 1.86
CA MET A 69 -7.81 6.12 3.16
C MET A 69 -7.05 4.82 3.44
N ARG A 70 -6.78 4.00 2.42
CA ARG A 70 -5.90 2.85 2.55
C ARG A 70 -4.52 3.23 3.12
N GLN A 71 -3.93 4.32 2.61
CA GLN A 71 -2.63 4.77 3.13
C GLN A 71 -2.74 5.23 4.59
N ASN A 72 -3.81 5.93 4.95
CA ASN A 72 -4.07 6.31 6.34
C ASN A 72 -4.22 5.09 7.26
N ASP A 73 -4.96 4.07 6.82
CA ASP A 73 -5.22 2.86 7.59
C ASP A 73 -3.92 2.05 7.81
N LEU A 74 -3.10 1.91 6.76
CA LEU A 74 -1.77 1.29 6.88
C LEU A 74 -0.83 2.12 7.77
N ALA A 75 -0.83 3.44 7.62
CA ALA A 75 -0.06 4.33 8.48
C ALA A 75 -0.49 4.25 9.96
N PHE A 76 -1.78 4.05 10.21
CA PHE A 76 -2.27 3.80 11.58
C PHE A 76 -1.63 2.55 12.18
N GLU A 77 -1.63 1.43 11.45
CA GLU A 77 -1.03 0.17 11.90
C GLU A 77 0.48 0.30 12.13
N VAL A 78 1.18 1.02 11.23
CA VAL A 78 2.62 1.31 11.40
C VAL A 78 2.88 2.13 12.66
N ARG A 79 2.13 3.22 12.87
CA ARG A 79 2.30 4.07 14.05
C ARG A 79 1.91 3.34 15.34
N ASP A 80 0.93 2.45 15.29
CA ASP A 80 0.51 1.64 16.43
C ASP A 80 1.64 0.69 16.86
N TYR A 81 2.27 0.01 15.90
CA TYR A 81 3.42 -0.84 16.16
C TYR A 81 4.62 -0.05 16.72
N LEU A 82 4.91 1.12 16.16
CA LEU A 82 6.02 1.98 16.59
C LEU A 82 5.86 2.52 18.03
N ARG A 83 4.65 2.58 18.59
CA ARG A 83 4.46 2.96 20.00
C ARG A 83 5.09 1.95 20.96
N ALA A 84 5.03 0.66 20.63
CA ALA A 84 5.65 -0.40 21.41
C ALA A 84 7.11 -0.68 21.01
N HIS A 85 7.46 -0.41 19.73
CA HIS A 85 8.76 -0.70 19.13
C HIS A 85 9.35 0.55 18.44
N PRO A 86 9.77 1.60 19.18
CA PRO A 86 10.15 2.88 18.59
C PRO A 86 11.38 2.81 17.67
N ASN A 87 12.25 1.84 17.83
CA ASN A 87 13.43 1.63 17.02
C ASN A 87 13.26 0.59 15.90
N ALA A 88 12.02 0.18 15.62
CA ALA A 88 11.76 -0.88 14.65
C ALA A 88 12.13 -0.48 13.20
N ALA A 89 12.36 -1.49 12.39
CA ALA A 89 12.35 -1.37 10.94
C ALA A 89 10.90 -1.18 10.44
N VAL A 90 10.67 -0.14 9.65
CA VAL A 90 9.43 0.10 8.91
C VAL A 90 9.71 -0.19 7.44
N VAL A 91 9.13 -1.25 6.91
CA VAL A 91 9.44 -1.77 5.58
C VAL A 91 8.25 -1.64 4.65
N ASN A 92 8.38 -0.82 3.62
CA ASN A 92 7.37 -0.60 2.58
C ASN A 92 7.62 -1.57 1.41
N LEU A 93 6.78 -2.58 1.27
CA LEU A 93 6.86 -3.58 0.21
C LEU A 93 6.12 -3.08 -1.03
N GLY A 94 6.79 -3.07 -2.19
CA GLY A 94 6.23 -2.51 -3.42
C GLY A 94 5.98 -1.01 -3.28
N CYS A 95 7.00 -0.28 -2.85
CA CYS A 95 6.87 1.11 -2.37
C CYS A 95 6.47 2.12 -3.45
N GLY A 96 6.77 1.87 -4.72
CA GLY A 96 6.55 2.84 -5.78
C GLY A 96 7.05 4.24 -5.42
N LEU A 97 6.21 5.23 -5.61
CA LEU A 97 6.43 6.62 -5.19
C LEU A 97 5.63 6.97 -3.91
N ASP A 98 5.40 6.00 -3.04
CA ASP A 98 4.72 6.20 -1.76
C ASP A 98 5.67 6.73 -0.68
N ALA A 99 5.21 7.69 0.12
CA ALA A 99 5.92 8.29 1.23
C ALA A 99 5.29 7.97 2.61
N THR A 100 4.41 6.98 2.69
CA THR A 100 3.71 6.61 3.93
C THR A 100 4.69 6.27 5.06
N GLY A 101 5.78 5.53 4.77
CA GLY A 101 6.83 5.27 5.75
C GLY A 101 7.40 6.54 6.36
N ARG A 102 7.73 7.55 5.55
CA ARG A 102 8.22 8.86 6.02
C ARG A 102 7.19 9.57 6.90
N SER A 103 5.91 9.47 6.57
CA SER A 103 4.84 10.08 7.37
C SER A 103 4.69 9.44 8.76
N CYS A 104 5.23 8.26 8.95
CA CYS A 104 5.23 7.50 10.20
C CYS A 104 6.55 7.62 10.98
N ASP A 105 7.57 8.30 10.43
CA ASP A 105 8.89 8.43 11.06
C ASP A 105 8.77 9.12 12.43
N ASN A 106 9.18 8.40 13.47
CA ASN A 106 9.20 8.87 14.86
C ASN A 106 10.55 9.44 15.31
N GLY A 107 11.50 9.59 14.38
CA GLY A 107 12.86 10.07 14.67
C GLY A 107 13.84 8.98 15.12
N SER A 108 13.39 7.74 15.36
CA SER A 108 14.22 6.62 15.84
C SER A 108 14.14 5.38 14.96
N CYS A 109 13.03 5.15 14.28
CA CYS A 109 12.84 4.00 13.40
C CYS A 109 13.72 4.08 12.14
N LYS A 110 13.96 2.93 11.53
CA LYS A 110 14.63 2.81 10.23
C LYS A 110 13.58 2.55 9.15
N LEU A 111 13.71 3.22 8.00
CA LEU A 111 12.76 3.13 6.90
C LEU A 111 13.40 2.37 5.73
N TYR A 112 12.70 1.39 5.20
CA TYR A 112 13.14 0.61 4.05
C TYR A 112 12.04 0.63 2.99
N ASN A 113 12.39 0.98 1.74
CA ASN A 113 11.48 1.01 0.61
C ASN A 113 11.94 -0.01 -0.42
N LEU A 114 11.11 -1.01 -0.67
CA LEU A 114 11.43 -2.13 -1.53
C LEU A 114 10.57 -2.11 -2.79
N ASP A 115 11.20 -2.22 -3.95
CA ASP A 115 10.51 -2.35 -5.24
C ASP A 115 11.47 -2.86 -6.32
N PHE A 116 10.98 -3.12 -7.51
CA PHE A 116 11.79 -3.49 -8.65
C PHE A 116 12.88 -2.44 -8.95
N PRO A 117 14.05 -2.86 -9.50
CA PRO A 117 15.16 -1.94 -9.76
C PRO A 117 14.79 -0.72 -10.60
N ASP A 118 13.90 -0.88 -11.58
CA ASP A 118 13.46 0.24 -12.42
C ASP A 118 12.61 1.25 -11.65
N VAL A 119 11.81 0.79 -10.70
CA VAL A 119 10.99 1.64 -9.82
C VAL A 119 11.88 2.37 -8.81
N ILE A 120 12.83 1.66 -8.19
CA ILE A 120 13.77 2.26 -7.23
C ILE A 120 14.61 3.35 -7.89
N ARG A 121 15.04 3.17 -9.15
CA ARG A 121 15.76 4.20 -9.90
C ARG A 121 14.94 5.50 -10.04
N VAL A 122 13.65 5.39 -10.37
CA VAL A 122 12.74 6.54 -10.42
C VAL A 122 12.57 7.17 -9.04
N ARG A 123 12.45 6.31 -8.00
CA ARG A 123 12.30 6.75 -6.62
C ARG A 123 13.54 7.51 -6.14
N ASP A 124 14.74 7.03 -6.42
CA ASP A 124 15.99 7.68 -5.99
C ASP A 124 16.14 9.09 -6.55
N GLU A 125 15.62 9.35 -7.75
CA GLU A 125 15.60 10.68 -8.35
C GLU A 125 14.53 11.60 -7.76
N LEU A 126 13.30 11.08 -7.56
CA LEU A 126 12.15 11.88 -7.14
C LEU A 126 11.96 11.92 -5.62
N LEU A 127 12.38 10.86 -4.92
CA LEU A 127 12.26 10.67 -3.48
C LEU A 127 13.55 10.08 -2.89
N PRO A 128 14.70 10.76 -3.01
CA PRO A 128 15.96 10.24 -2.50
C PRO A 128 15.87 9.87 -1.01
N ALA A 129 16.52 8.78 -0.63
CA ALA A 129 16.50 8.26 0.74
C ALA A 129 17.12 9.25 1.73
N GLY A 130 16.49 9.39 2.89
CA GLY A 130 16.98 10.20 4.01
C GLY A 130 18.02 9.44 4.87
N PRO A 131 18.55 10.06 5.94
CA PRO A 131 19.63 9.47 6.76
C PRO A 131 19.28 8.13 7.44
N ARG A 132 18.00 7.86 7.71
CA ARG A 132 17.51 6.61 8.31
C ARG A 132 16.64 5.82 7.34
N GLU A 133 16.76 6.09 6.06
CA GLU A 133 15.96 5.50 5.01
C GLU A 133 16.86 4.82 3.99
N GLU A 134 16.42 3.70 3.47
CA GLU A 134 17.09 2.95 2.43
C GLU A 134 16.11 2.52 1.35
N ASN A 135 16.44 2.77 0.09
CA ASN A 135 15.71 2.26 -1.07
C ASN A 135 16.42 0.98 -1.55
N ILE A 136 15.70 -0.15 -1.55
CA ILE A 136 16.27 -1.47 -1.84
C ILE A 136 15.67 -2.00 -3.14
N PRO A 137 16.44 -2.06 -4.23
CA PRO A 137 15.99 -2.71 -5.46
C PRO A 137 15.94 -4.23 -5.28
N CYS A 138 14.75 -4.84 -5.44
CA CYS A 138 14.58 -6.28 -5.31
C CYS A 138 13.32 -6.77 -6.02
N ASP A 139 13.26 -8.08 -6.27
CA ASP A 139 11.99 -8.82 -6.44
C ASP A 139 11.57 -9.32 -5.05
N LEU A 140 10.34 -9.06 -4.62
CA LEU A 140 9.83 -9.52 -3.32
C LEU A 140 9.78 -11.04 -3.19
N ASN A 141 9.77 -11.78 -4.30
CA ASN A 141 9.86 -13.25 -4.30
C ASN A 141 11.27 -13.76 -3.95
N ASP A 142 12.29 -12.93 -4.14
CA ASP A 142 13.67 -13.24 -3.71
C ASP A 142 13.86 -12.78 -2.26
N THR A 143 14.37 -13.65 -1.39
CA THR A 143 14.54 -13.35 0.04
C THR A 143 15.87 -12.68 0.38
N ALA A 144 16.73 -12.42 -0.59
CA ALA A 144 18.02 -11.75 -0.36
C ALA A 144 17.90 -10.37 0.31
N TRP A 145 16.75 -9.69 0.14
CA TRP A 145 16.49 -8.43 0.80
C TRP A 145 16.30 -8.56 2.33
N PHE A 146 16.02 -9.76 2.86
CA PHE A 146 15.88 -10.00 4.31
C PHE A 146 17.16 -9.59 5.06
N ASP A 147 18.32 -9.89 4.50
CA ASP A 147 19.62 -9.59 5.11
C ASP A 147 19.94 -8.09 5.15
N ARG A 148 19.17 -7.28 4.40
CA ARG A 148 19.28 -5.82 4.38
C ARG A 148 18.50 -5.14 5.51
N ILE A 149 17.54 -5.84 6.12
CA ILE A 149 16.63 -5.27 7.12
C ILE A 149 17.20 -5.47 8.53
N ASP A 150 17.58 -4.37 9.17
CA ASP A 150 17.93 -4.43 10.59
C ASP A 150 16.66 -4.44 11.45
N ALA A 151 16.24 -5.63 11.81
CA ALA A 151 15.06 -5.89 12.63
C ALA A 151 15.37 -6.01 14.13
N SER A 152 16.55 -5.59 14.61
CA SER A 152 16.96 -5.71 16.02
C SER A 152 16.03 -4.98 17.00
N GLY A 153 15.36 -3.92 16.55
CA GLY A 153 14.32 -3.19 17.28
C GLY A 153 12.89 -3.65 17.01
N GLY A 154 12.70 -4.78 16.32
CA GLY A 154 11.44 -5.24 15.75
C GLY A 154 11.28 -4.84 14.28
N ALA A 155 10.24 -5.37 13.62
CA ALA A 155 9.96 -5.02 12.23
C ALA A 155 8.47 -4.96 11.94
N ILE A 156 8.03 -3.91 11.26
CA ILE A 156 6.71 -3.83 10.64
C ILE A 156 6.85 -3.67 9.14
N PHE A 157 6.20 -4.56 8.41
CA PHE A 157 6.11 -4.56 6.96
C PHE A 157 4.72 -4.09 6.55
N PHE A 158 4.63 -3.23 5.54
CA PHE A 158 3.35 -2.86 4.99
C PHE A 158 3.37 -2.88 3.45
N ALA A 159 2.24 -3.28 2.85
CA ALA A 159 2.07 -3.37 1.42
C ALA A 159 0.74 -2.71 1.00
N ALA A 160 0.78 -1.71 0.15
CA ALA A 160 -0.36 -0.94 -0.30
C ALA A 160 -0.70 -1.21 -1.77
N GLY A 161 -1.69 -2.08 -2.03
CA GLY A 161 -2.10 -2.43 -3.40
C GLY A 161 -1.10 -3.32 -4.13
N VAL A 162 -0.32 -4.12 -3.42
CA VAL A 162 0.78 -4.92 -3.98
C VAL A 162 0.39 -6.36 -4.22
N PHE A 163 -0.16 -7.04 -3.23
CA PHE A 163 -0.40 -8.48 -3.31
C PHE A 163 -1.47 -8.89 -4.33
N TYR A 164 -2.30 -7.99 -4.79
CA TYR A 164 -3.22 -8.24 -5.89
C TYR A 164 -2.56 -8.72 -7.17
N TYR A 165 -1.26 -8.49 -7.34
CA TYR A 165 -0.46 -8.88 -8.51
C TYR A 165 0.30 -10.20 -8.32
N PHE A 166 0.15 -10.85 -7.17
CA PHE A 166 0.85 -12.08 -6.82
C PHE A 166 -0.08 -13.30 -6.91
N LEU A 167 0.48 -14.45 -7.22
CA LEU A 167 -0.21 -15.72 -7.01
C LEU A 167 -0.35 -16.01 -5.52
N ARG A 168 -1.41 -16.71 -5.14
CA ARG A 168 -1.66 -17.08 -3.73
C ARG A 168 -0.47 -17.83 -3.10
N GLU A 169 0.14 -18.73 -3.86
CA GLU A 169 1.29 -19.51 -3.44
C GLU A 169 2.54 -18.65 -3.22
N GLN A 170 2.71 -17.59 -4.01
CA GLN A 170 3.82 -16.63 -3.84
C GLN A 170 3.65 -15.85 -2.54
N VAL A 171 2.45 -15.33 -2.27
CA VAL A 171 2.17 -14.60 -1.01
C VAL A 171 2.34 -15.53 0.18
N ARG A 172 1.82 -16.78 0.10
CA ARG A 172 1.98 -17.77 1.15
C ARG A 172 3.46 -18.05 1.45
N ALA A 173 4.25 -18.31 0.41
CA ALA A 173 5.67 -18.60 0.55
C ALA A 173 6.43 -17.41 1.15
N LEU A 174 6.11 -16.19 0.71
CA LEU A 174 6.70 -14.97 1.25
C LEU A 174 6.37 -14.81 2.74
N VAL A 175 5.09 -14.91 3.13
CA VAL A 175 4.65 -14.79 4.53
C VAL A 175 5.32 -15.82 5.43
N GLN A 176 5.41 -17.09 4.99
CA GLN A 176 6.05 -18.15 5.77
C GLN A 176 7.55 -17.89 5.99
N ARG A 177 8.25 -17.40 4.95
CA ARG A 177 9.68 -17.02 5.05
C ARG A 177 9.88 -15.79 5.92
N MET A 178 9.02 -14.77 5.80
CA MET A 178 9.05 -13.60 6.67
C MET A 178 8.81 -13.97 8.14
N ALA A 179 7.85 -14.87 8.42
CA ALA A 179 7.57 -15.33 9.78
C ALA A 179 8.76 -16.10 10.39
N ALA A 180 9.55 -16.78 9.58
CA ALA A 180 10.77 -17.46 10.02
C ALA A 180 11.94 -16.50 10.24
N ALA A 181 12.08 -15.48 9.38
CA ALA A 181 13.20 -14.55 9.41
C ALA A 181 13.02 -13.40 10.43
N PHE A 182 11.77 -13.01 10.71
CA PHE A 182 11.45 -11.84 11.54
C PHE A 182 10.47 -12.20 12.67
N PRO A 183 10.87 -13.07 13.62
CA PRO A 183 10.01 -13.45 14.75
C PRO A 183 9.62 -12.20 15.56
N GLY A 184 8.34 -12.11 15.95
CA GLY A 184 7.78 -10.93 16.61
C GLY A 184 7.46 -9.75 15.68
N GLY A 185 7.81 -9.84 14.42
CA GLY A 185 7.45 -8.84 13.41
C GLY A 185 5.97 -8.88 13.01
N VAL A 186 5.56 -7.90 12.23
CA VAL A 186 4.18 -7.75 11.77
C VAL A 186 4.16 -7.40 10.28
N LEU A 187 3.25 -8.01 9.52
CA LEU A 187 2.91 -7.62 8.15
C LEU A 187 1.48 -7.08 8.11
N VAL A 188 1.29 -5.91 7.48
CA VAL A 188 -0.04 -5.32 7.24
C VAL A 188 -0.22 -5.02 5.74
N PHE A 189 -1.39 -5.33 5.21
CA PHE A 189 -1.68 -5.09 3.79
C PHE A 189 -3.18 -4.99 3.54
N ASP A 190 -3.56 -4.34 2.44
CA ASP A 190 -4.94 -4.26 1.99
C ASP A 190 -5.33 -5.51 1.19
N ALA A 191 -6.53 -6.01 1.46
CA ALA A 191 -7.10 -7.17 0.78
C ALA A 191 -8.59 -6.96 0.51
N ALA A 192 -9.10 -7.72 -0.46
CA ALA A 192 -10.53 -7.75 -0.79
C ALA A 192 -10.90 -9.13 -1.37
N ASN A 193 -12.19 -9.43 -1.46
CA ASN A 193 -12.63 -10.67 -2.07
C ASN A 193 -12.42 -10.70 -3.59
N GLU A 194 -12.54 -11.88 -4.19
CA GLU A 194 -12.27 -12.10 -5.62
C GLU A 194 -13.12 -11.22 -6.54
N LYS A 195 -14.37 -10.93 -6.15
CA LYS A 195 -15.26 -10.05 -6.92
C LYS A 195 -14.71 -8.62 -6.98
N ALA A 196 -14.25 -8.08 -5.86
CA ALA A 196 -13.67 -6.74 -5.77
C ALA A 196 -12.36 -6.67 -6.55
N VAL A 197 -11.49 -7.67 -6.39
CA VAL A 197 -10.22 -7.75 -7.09
C VAL A 197 -10.43 -7.80 -8.61
N ARG A 198 -11.35 -8.62 -9.10
CA ARG A 198 -11.73 -8.66 -10.53
C ARG A 198 -12.29 -7.32 -11.05
N LEU A 199 -13.07 -6.62 -10.22
CA LEU A 199 -13.60 -5.29 -10.59
C LEU A 199 -12.48 -4.26 -10.67
N MET A 200 -11.60 -4.24 -9.69
CA MET A 200 -10.43 -3.36 -9.65
C MET A 200 -9.57 -3.52 -10.91
N LEU A 201 -9.31 -4.75 -11.33
CA LEU A 201 -8.54 -5.04 -12.56
C LEU A 201 -9.20 -4.50 -13.81
N LYS A 202 -10.52 -4.68 -13.93
CA LYS A 202 -11.25 -4.18 -15.10
C LYS A 202 -11.24 -2.65 -15.20
N THR A 203 -11.21 -1.96 -14.05
CA THR A 203 -11.30 -0.50 -14.01
C THR A 203 -9.95 0.20 -14.06
N TRP A 204 -8.93 -0.34 -13.41
CA TRP A 204 -7.64 0.33 -13.24
C TRP A 204 -6.54 -0.21 -14.16
N ILE A 205 -6.45 -1.53 -14.32
CA ILE A 205 -5.34 -2.18 -15.02
C ILE A 205 -5.56 -2.23 -16.53
N ARG A 206 -6.79 -2.47 -16.99
CA ARG A 206 -7.09 -2.42 -18.43
C ARG A 206 -6.83 -1.05 -19.04
N ASP A 207 -6.97 0.00 -18.25
CA ASP A 207 -6.71 1.37 -18.68
C ASP A 207 -5.21 1.69 -18.77
N ALA A 208 -4.38 1.00 -17.98
CA ALA A 208 -2.92 1.12 -18.04
C ALA A 208 -2.26 0.28 -19.15
N LYS A 209 -3.06 -0.41 -20.00
CA LYS A 209 -2.59 -1.28 -21.10
C LYS A 209 -1.58 -2.37 -20.72
N ILE A 210 -1.53 -2.75 -19.45
CA ILE A 210 -0.66 -3.82 -18.94
C ILE A 210 -1.28 -5.15 -19.35
N LYS A 211 -0.73 -5.80 -20.38
CA LYS A 211 -1.32 -6.97 -21.03
C LYS A 211 -1.21 -8.27 -20.23
N GLU A 212 -0.40 -8.33 -19.17
CA GLU A 212 -0.03 -9.59 -18.50
C GLU A 212 -0.30 -9.62 -16.98
N VAL A 213 -1.01 -8.65 -16.42
CA VAL A 213 -1.31 -8.66 -15.00
C VAL A 213 -2.69 -9.29 -14.77
N GLY A 214 -2.71 -10.55 -14.38
CA GLY A 214 -3.88 -11.18 -13.77
C GLY A 214 -3.89 -10.83 -12.28
N ALA A 215 -5.04 -10.51 -11.69
CA ALA A 215 -5.13 -10.47 -10.25
C ALA A 215 -5.33 -11.87 -9.74
N TYR A 216 -4.57 -12.18 -8.76
CA TYR A 216 -4.48 -13.55 -8.33
C TYR A 216 -4.79 -13.68 -6.85
N PHE A 217 -4.31 -12.73 -6.04
CA PHE A 217 -4.49 -12.79 -4.61
C PHE A 217 -5.73 -12.01 -4.16
N ALA A 218 -6.68 -12.76 -3.62
CA ALA A 218 -7.88 -12.22 -3.00
C ALA A 218 -8.12 -12.92 -1.67
N VAL A 219 -8.71 -12.22 -0.71
CA VAL A 219 -9.02 -12.73 0.63
C VAL A 219 -10.38 -12.21 1.06
N ALA A 220 -11.31 -13.11 1.35
CA ALA A 220 -12.62 -12.77 1.89
C ALA A 220 -12.65 -12.87 3.42
N ASP A 221 -12.08 -13.94 3.99
CA ASP A 221 -11.92 -14.14 5.42
C ASP A 221 -10.44 -14.38 5.74
N ALA A 222 -9.76 -13.33 6.23
CA ALA A 222 -8.33 -13.39 6.47
C ALA A 222 -7.95 -14.51 7.47
N LYS A 223 -8.71 -14.66 8.55
CA LYS A 223 -8.40 -15.66 9.59
C LYS A 223 -8.58 -17.09 9.08
N ALA A 224 -9.69 -17.36 8.40
CA ALA A 224 -9.99 -18.69 7.86
C ALA A 224 -9.05 -19.08 6.72
N GLU A 225 -8.67 -18.13 5.87
CA GLU A 225 -7.89 -18.40 4.66
C GLU A 225 -6.38 -18.38 4.86
N LEU A 226 -5.87 -17.51 5.75
CA LEU A 226 -4.43 -17.33 5.95
C LEU A 226 -3.92 -18.04 7.21
N GLY A 227 -4.76 -18.23 8.23
CA GLY A 227 -4.40 -18.93 9.46
C GLY A 227 -3.81 -20.33 9.25
N PRO A 228 -4.34 -21.15 8.32
CA PRO A 228 -3.79 -22.47 8.01
C PRO A 228 -2.41 -22.48 7.34
N TRP A 229 -1.87 -21.33 6.96
CA TRP A 229 -0.57 -21.26 6.29
C TRP A 229 0.60 -21.60 7.21
N ASP A 230 0.52 -21.18 8.49
CA ASP A 230 1.52 -21.49 9.50
C ASP A 230 0.89 -21.27 10.89
N SER A 231 1.09 -22.20 11.82
CA SER A 231 0.53 -22.13 13.18
C SER A 231 1.06 -20.98 14.04
N ARG A 232 2.19 -20.38 13.65
CA ARG A 232 2.78 -19.21 14.31
C ARG A 232 2.09 -17.90 13.95
N LEU A 233 1.27 -17.87 12.90
CA LEU A 233 0.66 -16.65 12.42
C LEU A 233 -0.52 -16.20 13.30
N GLN A 234 -0.48 -14.96 13.74
CA GLN A 234 -1.57 -14.30 14.44
C GLN A 234 -2.32 -13.39 13.48
N ILE A 235 -3.49 -13.83 13.00
CA ILE A 235 -4.24 -13.14 11.96
C ILE A 235 -5.37 -12.31 12.57
N SER A 236 -5.42 -11.04 12.22
CA SER A 236 -6.56 -10.15 12.44
C SER A 236 -6.83 -9.30 11.21
N SER A 237 -8.03 -8.74 11.13
CA SER A 237 -8.36 -7.79 10.07
C SER A 237 -9.37 -6.75 10.54
N ARG A 238 -9.37 -5.58 9.91
CA ARG A 238 -10.35 -4.51 10.09
C ARG A 238 -10.91 -4.10 8.74
N GLY A 239 -12.18 -3.70 8.73
CA GLY A 239 -12.78 -3.10 7.54
C GLY A 239 -11.98 -1.90 7.07
N TYR A 240 -11.74 -1.85 5.81
CA TYR A 240 -11.04 -0.78 5.11
C TYR A 240 -11.86 0.52 5.24
N MET A 241 -11.21 1.66 5.42
CA MET A 241 -11.83 2.96 5.72
C MET A 241 -12.68 2.96 7.00
N LEU A 242 -13.85 2.30 7.01
CA LEU A 242 -14.81 2.38 8.13
C LEU A 242 -14.35 1.63 9.39
N GLY A 243 -13.39 0.73 9.29
CA GLY A 243 -12.75 0.11 10.45
C GLY A 243 -11.84 1.07 11.23
N TYR A 244 -11.43 2.18 10.62
CA TYR A 244 -10.49 3.16 11.16
C TYR A 244 -11.11 4.57 11.29
N HIS A 245 -12.08 4.91 10.42
CA HIS A 245 -12.67 6.24 10.32
C HIS A 245 -14.19 6.17 10.23
N ASP A 246 -14.89 7.19 10.71
CA ASP A 246 -16.34 7.28 10.56
C ASP A 246 -16.79 8.01 9.27
N LEU A 247 -15.86 8.59 8.54
CA LEU A 247 -16.07 9.34 7.31
C LEU A 247 -17.13 10.47 7.42
N LYS A 248 -17.30 11.05 8.63
CA LYS A 248 -18.27 12.12 8.86
C LYS A 248 -17.77 13.50 8.46
N ASP A 249 -16.62 13.59 7.79
CA ASP A 249 -16.13 14.86 7.27
C ASP A 249 -17.15 15.49 6.29
N PRO A 250 -17.40 16.81 6.37
CA PRO A 250 -18.34 17.50 5.48
C PRO A 250 -18.02 17.37 3.98
N SER A 251 -16.73 17.16 3.62
CA SER A 251 -16.30 16.95 2.23
C SER A 251 -16.72 15.58 1.67
N VAL A 252 -17.04 14.61 2.55
CA VAL A 252 -17.48 13.27 2.15
C VAL A 252 -19.00 13.20 2.05
N SER A 253 -19.51 13.01 0.84
CA SER A 253 -20.95 12.91 0.61
C SER A 253 -21.59 11.69 1.30
N GLY A 254 -22.89 11.76 1.59
CA GLY A 254 -23.64 10.61 2.11
C GLY A 254 -23.60 9.39 1.18
N PHE A 255 -23.52 9.63 -0.14
CA PHE A 255 -23.37 8.59 -1.15
C PHE A 255 -22.04 7.85 -1.01
N PHE A 256 -20.92 8.55 -0.78
CA PHE A 256 -19.62 7.92 -0.57
C PHE A 256 -19.56 7.11 0.72
N ARG A 257 -20.19 7.59 1.79
CA ARG A 257 -20.35 6.81 3.02
C ARG A 257 -21.17 5.53 2.80
N PHE A 258 -22.20 5.59 1.95
CA PHE A 258 -22.94 4.40 1.55
C PHE A 258 -22.07 3.43 0.73
N LEU A 259 -21.33 3.93 -0.26
CA LEU A 259 -20.42 3.09 -1.06
C LEU A 259 -19.34 2.42 -0.19
N ALA A 260 -18.78 3.13 0.79
CA ALA A 260 -17.82 2.57 1.73
C ALA A 260 -18.42 1.39 2.51
N ARG A 261 -19.66 1.51 3.00
CA ARG A 261 -20.35 0.39 3.68
C ARG A 261 -20.62 -0.81 2.76
N VAL A 262 -20.90 -0.55 1.49
CA VAL A 262 -21.06 -1.61 0.49
C VAL A 262 -19.72 -2.29 0.22
N GLY A 263 -18.64 -1.53 0.12
CA GLY A 263 -17.27 -2.04 -0.01
C GLY A 263 -16.90 -2.98 1.14
N ASP A 264 -17.06 -2.53 2.38
CA ASP A 264 -16.76 -3.35 3.56
C ASP A 264 -17.58 -4.64 3.61
N ARG A 265 -18.90 -4.56 3.35
CA ARG A 265 -19.82 -5.72 3.51
C ARG A 265 -19.82 -6.68 2.33
N SER A 266 -19.78 -6.16 1.09
CA SER A 266 -20.02 -6.97 -0.11
C SER A 266 -18.72 -7.34 -0.82
N MET A 267 -17.66 -6.55 -0.62
CA MET A 267 -16.36 -6.74 -1.25
C MET A 267 -15.28 -7.17 -0.26
N ASN A 268 -15.60 -7.27 1.03
CA ASN A 268 -14.68 -7.62 2.11
C ASN A 268 -13.37 -6.80 2.02
N MET A 269 -13.51 -5.49 1.76
CA MET A 269 -12.37 -4.59 1.74
C MET A 269 -11.84 -4.43 3.17
N GLN A 270 -10.60 -4.83 3.40
CA GLN A 270 -10.02 -4.94 4.73
C GLN A 270 -8.53 -4.67 4.73
N ILE A 271 -8.02 -4.19 5.86
CA ILE A 271 -6.61 -4.23 6.19
C ILE A 271 -6.38 -5.49 7.00
N VAL A 272 -5.52 -6.36 6.49
CA VAL A 272 -5.10 -7.61 7.13
C VAL A 272 -3.83 -7.34 7.92
N ARG A 273 -3.77 -7.83 9.15
CA ARG A 273 -2.60 -7.80 10.02
C ARG A 273 -2.19 -9.23 10.36
N ILE A 274 -0.94 -9.56 10.06
CA ILE A 274 -0.32 -10.86 10.37
C ILE A 274 0.83 -10.62 11.34
N GLY A 275 0.68 -11.06 12.58
CA GLY A 275 1.78 -11.12 13.54
C GLY A 275 2.59 -12.40 13.34
N PHE A 276 3.90 -12.29 13.33
CA PHE A 276 4.82 -13.41 13.24
C PHE A 276 5.15 -13.89 14.65
N GLY A 277 4.33 -14.84 15.18
CA GLY A 277 4.54 -15.40 16.50
C GLY A 277 5.96 -15.96 16.62
N GLY A 278 6.70 -15.45 17.59
CA GLY A 278 7.95 -16.00 18.07
C GLY A 278 7.80 -16.18 19.58
N GLU A 279 8.40 -17.19 20.15
CA GLU A 279 8.64 -17.20 21.58
C GLU A 279 9.50 -15.96 21.91
N ILE A 280 8.99 -15.10 22.81
CA ILE A 280 9.76 -14.00 23.40
C ILE A 280 10.75 -14.61 24.38
#